data_e0e725602f9bf6a96983d48cc5b5ec9e
#
_entry.id   e0e725602f9bf6a96983d48cc5b5ec9e
#
_cell.length_a   1.000
_cell.length_b   1.000
_cell.length_c   1.000
_cell.angle_alpha   90.00
_cell.angle_beta   90.00
_cell.angle_gamma   90.00
#
_symmetry.space_group_name_H-M   'P 1'
#
loop_
_entity.id
_entity.type
_entity.pdbx_description
1 polymer ?
#
loop_
_entity_poly.entity_id
_entity_poly.type
_entity_poly.pdbx_seq_one_letter_code
_entity_poly.pdbx_strand_id
1 'polypeptide(L)'
;MNELLVFLQSLPEAFKTGFIYSIMVMGVYLTYKILDFPDMSVDGTFPLGGFVFAAFALSRNGFFGITSPIMGLILVVVCGMIAGYITGALHVYLKINGLLSGILVMTGLYSINSRIVGMPNVFISPERSIYEIISYEKNFVPFIIMFVILLILKGLYDYKIKENKYMIRSLVTYTVFVIGLIIYVANTKDVKLMLTVLIAFVIKMIIDYVLTSKFGFALRALGNNEQLVVSL
;
A
#
# COMPACT_ATOMS: atom_id res chain seq x y z
N MET A 1 -31.11 -19.28 -7.40
CA MET A 1 -31.18 -18.51 -6.14
C MET A 1 -29.92 -18.71 -5.28
N ASN A 2 -29.35 -19.93 -5.24
CA ASN A 2 -28.12 -20.20 -4.47
C ASN A 2 -26.86 -19.50 -4.99
N GLU A 3 -26.70 -19.38 -6.31
CA GLU A 3 -25.51 -18.73 -6.90
C GLU A 3 -25.42 -17.23 -6.57
N LEU A 4 -26.56 -16.53 -6.61
CA LEU A 4 -26.62 -15.12 -6.23
C LEU A 4 -26.28 -14.92 -4.75
N LEU A 5 -26.75 -15.81 -3.88
CA LEU A 5 -26.43 -15.76 -2.46
C LEU A 5 -24.93 -16.00 -2.20
N VAL A 6 -24.34 -17.00 -2.88
CA VAL A 6 -22.90 -17.27 -2.79
C VAL A 6 -22.07 -16.09 -3.30
N PHE A 7 -22.48 -15.48 -4.42
CA PHE A 7 -21.85 -14.27 -4.92
C PHE A 7 -21.91 -13.11 -3.93
N LEU A 8 -23.08 -12.84 -3.35
CA LEU A 8 -23.25 -11.77 -2.35
C LEU A 8 -22.42 -12.03 -1.08
N GLN A 9 -22.28 -13.28 -0.66
CA GLN A 9 -21.46 -13.67 0.49
C GLN A 9 -19.95 -13.54 0.23
N SER A 10 -19.50 -13.65 -1.03
CA SER A 10 -18.09 -13.48 -1.39
C SER A 10 -17.65 -12.03 -1.57
N LEU A 11 -18.59 -11.09 -1.76
CA LEU A 11 -18.30 -9.66 -1.96
C LEU A 11 -17.42 -9.04 -0.86
N PRO A 12 -17.65 -9.27 0.43
CA PRO A 12 -16.81 -8.70 1.48
C PRO A 12 -15.34 -9.09 1.39
N GLU A 13 -15.05 -10.36 1.09
CA GLU A 13 -13.67 -10.82 0.91
C GLU A 13 -13.03 -10.24 -0.36
N ALA A 14 -13.79 -10.09 -1.44
CA ALA A 14 -13.34 -9.42 -2.66
C ALA A 14 -12.98 -7.96 -2.38
N PHE A 15 -13.79 -7.23 -1.60
CA PHE A 15 -13.47 -5.86 -1.18
C PHE A 15 -12.19 -5.77 -0.35
N LYS A 16 -11.99 -6.67 0.64
CA LYS A 16 -10.76 -6.71 1.44
C LYS A 16 -9.53 -6.88 0.56
N THR A 17 -9.58 -7.87 -0.31
CA THR A 17 -8.51 -8.14 -1.26
C THR A 17 -8.27 -6.94 -2.19
N GLY A 18 -9.33 -6.32 -2.69
CA GLY A 18 -9.26 -5.10 -3.49
C GLY A 18 -8.56 -3.94 -2.78
N PHE A 19 -8.83 -3.73 -1.47
CA PHE A 19 -8.15 -2.68 -0.70
C PHE A 19 -6.66 -2.97 -0.48
N ILE A 20 -6.28 -4.24 -0.29
CA ILE A 20 -4.87 -4.62 -0.21
C ILE A 20 -4.16 -4.30 -1.53
N TYR A 21 -4.73 -4.72 -2.65
CA TYR A 21 -4.17 -4.42 -3.98
C TYR A 21 -4.21 -2.94 -4.34
N SER A 22 -5.11 -2.14 -3.74
CA SER A 22 -5.16 -0.70 -4.00
C SER A 22 -3.86 0.01 -3.62
N ILE A 23 -3.16 -0.47 -2.59
CA ILE A 23 -1.85 0.04 -2.17
C ILE A 23 -0.80 -0.20 -3.27
N MET A 24 -0.79 -1.41 -3.83
CA MET A 24 0.06 -1.77 -4.95
C MET A 24 -0.22 -0.88 -6.18
N VAL A 25 -1.50 -0.72 -6.53
CA VAL A 25 -1.94 0.11 -7.65
C VAL A 25 -1.54 1.58 -7.48
N MET A 26 -1.54 2.11 -6.26
CA MET A 26 -1.04 3.47 -5.99
C MET A 26 0.46 3.60 -6.31
N GLY A 27 1.27 2.57 -6.02
CA GLY A 27 2.68 2.52 -6.41
C GLY A 27 2.85 2.51 -7.94
N VAL A 28 2.12 1.66 -8.64
CA VAL A 28 2.11 1.61 -10.11
C VAL A 28 1.67 2.94 -10.72
N TYR A 29 0.67 3.60 -10.13
CA TYR A 29 0.23 4.91 -10.58
C TYR A 29 1.36 5.96 -10.53
N LEU A 30 2.18 5.94 -9.49
CA LEU A 30 3.32 6.86 -9.37
C LEU A 30 4.37 6.61 -10.45
N THR A 31 4.73 5.37 -10.69
CA THR A 31 5.76 5.02 -11.67
C THR A 31 5.24 5.22 -13.10
N TYR A 32 4.09 4.67 -13.42
CA TYR A 32 3.54 4.69 -14.77
C TYR A 32 2.98 6.06 -15.18
N LYS A 33 2.13 6.68 -14.31
CA LYS A 33 1.39 7.91 -14.68
C LYS A 33 2.16 9.20 -14.38
N ILE A 34 3.02 9.19 -13.36
CA ILE A 34 3.74 10.40 -12.92
C ILE A 34 5.15 10.45 -13.51
N LEU A 35 5.88 9.32 -13.48
CA LEU A 35 7.25 9.24 -13.98
C LEU A 35 7.36 8.80 -15.44
N ASP A 36 6.25 8.39 -16.07
CA ASP A 36 6.21 7.77 -17.41
C ASP A 36 7.16 6.55 -17.52
N PHE A 37 7.31 5.84 -16.40
CA PHE A 37 8.18 4.69 -16.25
C PHE A 37 7.33 3.44 -16.02
N PRO A 38 7.15 2.55 -17.02
CA PRO A 38 6.37 1.31 -16.86
C PRO A 38 7.14 0.28 -16.05
N ASP A 39 6.98 0.33 -14.72
CA ASP A 39 7.65 -0.57 -13.78
C ASP A 39 6.84 -1.87 -13.60
N MET A 40 7.36 -2.97 -14.16
CA MET A 40 6.80 -4.31 -13.98
C MET A 40 7.40 -5.05 -12.78
N SER A 41 8.34 -4.45 -12.03
CA SER A 41 8.93 -5.09 -10.85
C SER A 41 7.92 -5.28 -9.72
N VAL A 42 6.79 -4.59 -9.79
CA VAL A 42 5.73 -4.59 -8.77
C VAL A 42 5.18 -5.99 -8.52
N ASP A 43 5.03 -6.81 -9.56
CA ASP A 43 4.57 -8.20 -9.45
C ASP A 43 5.55 -9.09 -8.66
N GLY A 44 6.82 -8.71 -8.58
CA GLY A 44 7.83 -9.37 -7.75
C GLY A 44 7.98 -8.74 -6.36
N THR A 45 7.91 -7.41 -6.27
CA THR A 45 8.13 -6.67 -5.01
C THR A 45 6.94 -6.75 -4.06
N PHE A 46 5.72 -6.83 -4.56
CA PHE A 46 4.54 -6.99 -3.73
C PHE A 46 4.54 -8.33 -2.97
N PRO A 47 4.74 -9.50 -3.62
CA PRO A 47 4.92 -10.76 -2.90
C PRO A 47 6.16 -10.77 -1.99
N LEU A 48 7.26 -10.09 -2.37
CA LEU A 48 8.46 -9.97 -1.54
C LEU A 48 8.12 -9.49 -0.13
N GLY A 49 7.28 -8.45 -0.03
CA GLY A 49 6.82 -7.93 1.26
C GLY A 49 6.14 -9.00 2.11
N GLY A 50 5.27 -9.81 1.52
CA GLY A 50 4.59 -10.92 2.18
C GLY A 50 5.57 -12.00 2.66
N PHE A 51 6.51 -12.42 1.81
CA PHE A 51 7.51 -13.44 2.16
C PHE A 51 8.50 -12.95 3.23
N VAL A 52 8.96 -11.70 3.16
CA VAL A 52 9.83 -11.10 4.18
C VAL A 52 9.13 -11.05 5.54
N PHE A 53 7.88 -10.59 5.57
CA PHE A 53 7.09 -10.56 6.80
C PHE A 53 6.85 -11.98 7.35
N ALA A 54 6.52 -12.93 6.48
CA ALA A 54 6.32 -14.33 6.87
C ALA A 54 7.59 -14.94 7.46
N ALA A 55 8.74 -14.75 6.81
CA ALA A 55 10.02 -15.23 7.33
C ALA A 55 10.35 -14.64 8.71
N PHE A 56 10.08 -13.34 8.88
CA PHE A 56 10.22 -12.68 10.18
C PHE A 56 9.27 -13.29 11.22
N ALA A 57 8.00 -13.47 10.89
CA ALA A 57 7.00 -14.03 11.80
C ALA A 57 7.26 -15.50 12.16
N LEU A 58 7.90 -16.28 11.28
CA LEU A 58 8.28 -17.67 11.56
C LEU A 58 9.56 -17.77 12.40
N SER A 59 10.42 -16.74 12.38
CA SER A 59 11.67 -16.74 13.16
C SER A 59 11.36 -16.73 14.66
N ARG A 60 11.93 -17.69 15.41
CA ARG A 60 11.75 -17.77 16.87
C ARG A 60 12.33 -16.56 17.61
N ASN A 61 13.44 -16.03 17.12
CA ASN A 61 14.19 -14.95 17.78
C ASN A 61 13.93 -13.58 17.12
N GLY A 62 13.07 -13.51 16.08
CA GLY A 62 12.88 -12.28 15.32
C GLY A 62 14.19 -11.82 14.64
N PHE A 63 14.31 -10.51 14.43
CA PHE A 63 15.52 -9.89 13.89
C PHE A 63 16.24 -9.12 15.02
N PHE A 64 17.49 -9.47 15.29
CA PHE A 64 18.27 -8.95 16.44
C PHE A 64 17.57 -9.11 17.81
N GLY A 65 16.83 -10.20 18.01
CA GLY A 65 16.09 -10.45 19.26
C GLY A 65 14.77 -9.68 19.40
N ILE A 66 14.37 -8.90 18.39
CA ILE A 66 13.13 -8.13 18.38
C ILE A 66 12.07 -8.94 17.64
N THR A 67 11.02 -9.36 18.35
CA THR A 67 9.91 -10.16 17.81
C THR A 67 8.67 -9.33 17.49
N SER A 68 8.73 -7.99 17.68
CA SER A 68 7.59 -7.10 17.44
C SER A 68 7.17 -7.09 15.95
N PRO A 69 5.89 -7.24 15.63
CA PRO A 69 5.38 -7.16 14.26
C PRO A 69 5.74 -5.86 13.52
N ILE A 70 5.95 -4.78 14.28
CA ILE A 70 6.37 -3.49 13.71
C ILE A 70 7.76 -3.60 13.07
N MET A 71 8.68 -4.37 13.68
CA MET A 71 10.00 -4.62 13.09
C MET A 71 9.89 -5.38 11.77
N GLY A 72 8.98 -6.34 11.69
CA GLY A 72 8.66 -7.03 10.42
C GLY A 72 8.21 -6.07 9.33
N LEU A 73 7.34 -5.11 9.65
CA LEU A 73 6.91 -4.08 8.70
C LEU A 73 8.06 -3.17 8.24
N ILE A 74 8.95 -2.77 9.16
CA ILE A 74 10.13 -1.97 8.81
C ILE A 74 11.01 -2.74 7.82
N LEU A 75 11.25 -4.04 8.05
CA LEU A 75 12.01 -4.88 7.13
C LEU A 75 11.37 -4.96 5.74
N VAL A 76 10.05 -5.12 5.68
CA VAL A 76 9.30 -5.11 4.41
C VAL A 76 9.53 -3.81 3.64
N VAL A 77 9.43 -2.66 4.31
CA VAL A 77 9.65 -1.36 3.68
C VAL A 77 11.08 -1.23 3.16
N VAL A 78 12.08 -1.64 3.96
CA VAL A 78 13.50 -1.61 3.56
C VAL A 78 13.75 -2.50 2.34
N CYS A 79 13.24 -3.74 2.36
CA CYS A 79 13.38 -4.66 1.23
C CYS A 79 12.70 -4.12 -0.04
N GLY A 80 11.52 -3.53 0.10
CA GLY A 80 10.83 -2.88 -1.02
C GLY A 80 11.61 -1.70 -1.60
N MET A 81 12.21 -0.85 -0.74
CA MET A 81 13.06 0.26 -1.18
C MET A 81 14.31 -0.24 -1.92
N ILE A 82 14.95 -1.30 -1.44
CA ILE A 82 16.11 -1.91 -2.10
C ILE A 82 15.71 -2.44 -3.49
N ALA A 83 14.59 -3.15 -3.59
CA ALA A 83 14.12 -3.69 -4.85
C ALA A 83 13.81 -2.56 -5.87
N GLY A 84 13.10 -1.52 -5.44
CA GLY A 84 12.83 -0.34 -6.28
C GLY A 84 14.12 0.41 -6.70
N TYR A 85 15.10 0.54 -5.77
CA TYR A 85 16.39 1.11 -6.08
C TYR A 85 17.15 0.29 -7.17
N ILE A 86 17.11 -1.03 -7.09
CA ILE A 86 17.73 -1.91 -8.09
C ILE A 86 17.07 -1.70 -9.46
N THR A 87 15.73 -1.63 -9.53
CA THR A 87 15.01 -1.38 -10.79
C THR A 87 15.41 -0.03 -11.39
N GLY A 88 15.44 1.03 -10.58
CA GLY A 88 15.86 2.35 -11.00
C GLY A 88 17.35 2.41 -11.42
N ALA A 89 18.22 1.72 -10.69
CA ALA A 89 19.66 1.65 -11.00
C ALA A 89 19.91 0.95 -12.34
N LEU A 90 19.21 -0.15 -12.63
CA LEU A 90 19.30 -0.82 -13.93
C LEU A 90 18.89 0.11 -15.07
N HIS A 91 17.85 0.91 -14.88
CA HIS A 91 17.40 1.85 -15.87
C HIS A 91 18.41 3.01 -16.07
N VAL A 92 18.81 3.67 -14.99
CA VAL A 92 19.62 4.89 -15.05
C VAL A 92 21.09 4.59 -15.38
N TYR A 93 21.72 3.65 -14.68
CA TYR A 93 23.16 3.38 -14.86
C TYR A 93 23.46 2.47 -16.03
N LEU A 94 22.66 1.43 -16.25
CA LEU A 94 22.85 0.49 -17.35
C LEU A 94 22.10 0.90 -18.62
N LYS A 95 21.30 2.00 -18.56
CA LYS A 95 20.50 2.50 -19.67
C LYS A 95 19.55 1.45 -20.28
N ILE A 96 19.11 0.50 -19.47
CA ILE A 96 18.15 -0.52 -19.86
C ILE A 96 16.76 0.14 -19.90
N ASN A 97 15.95 -0.21 -20.90
CA ASN A 97 14.57 0.27 -20.97
C ASN A 97 13.83 -0.04 -19.66
N GLY A 98 13.00 0.90 -19.17
CA GLY A 98 12.27 0.79 -17.90
C GLY A 98 11.44 -0.48 -17.79
N LEU A 99 10.71 -0.84 -18.85
CA LEU A 99 9.95 -2.08 -18.90
C LEU A 99 10.84 -3.31 -18.71
N LEU A 100 11.97 -3.37 -19.42
CA LEU A 100 12.89 -4.50 -19.34
C LEU A 100 13.57 -4.57 -17.96
N SER A 101 13.95 -3.44 -17.37
CA SER A 101 14.54 -3.40 -16.03
C SER A 101 13.57 -3.93 -14.98
N GLY A 102 12.27 -3.57 -15.08
CA GLY A 102 11.21 -4.08 -14.23
C GLY A 102 11.03 -5.61 -14.35
N ILE A 103 11.01 -6.14 -15.59
CA ILE A 103 10.90 -7.59 -15.85
C ILE A 103 12.11 -8.36 -15.29
N LEU A 104 13.32 -7.83 -15.44
CA LEU A 104 14.53 -8.47 -14.90
C LEU A 104 14.47 -8.55 -13.37
N VAL A 105 14.10 -7.47 -12.71
CA VAL A 105 13.96 -7.45 -11.24
C VAL A 105 12.83 -8.38 -10.78
N MET A 106 11.68 -8.34 -11.44
CA MET A 106 10.55 -9.25 -11.15
C MET A 106 10.98 -10.71 -11.21
N THR A 107 11.68 -11.09 -12.26
CA THR A 107 12.14 -12.50 -12.46
C THR A 107 13.16 -12.90 -11.39
N GLY A 108 14.09 -12.00 -11.07
CA GLY A 108 15.05 -12.22 -9.97
C GLY A 108 14.36 -12.36 -8.62
N LEU A 109 13.41 -11.48 -8.33
CA LEU A 109 12.63 -11.53 -7.09
C LEU A 109 11.75 -12.78 -7.00
N TYR A 110 11.21 -13.29 -8.10
CA TYR A 110 10.46 -14.54 -8.09
C TYR A 110 11.31 -15.69 -7.53
N SER A 111 12.57 -15.81 -7.95
CA SER A 111 13.51 -16.81 -7.44
C SER A 111 13.86 -16.58 -5.96
N ILE A 112 14.01 -15.33 -5.54
CA ILE A 112 14.29 -14.97 -4.15
C ILE A 112 13.08 -15.27 -3.27
N ASN A 113 11.89 -14.84 -3.67
CA ASN A 113 10.64 -15.03 -2.94
C ASN A 113 10.37 -16.52 -2.64
N SER A 114 10.58 -17.39 -3.64
CA SER A 114 10.38 -18.84 -3.48
C SER A 114 11.36 -19.47 -2.47
N ARG A 115 12.53 -18.87 -2.26
CA ARG A 115 13.58 -19.38 -1.36
C ARG A 115 13.50 -18.83 0.06
N ILE A 116 12.92 -17.63 0.27
CA ILE A 116 12.86 -16.96 1.58
C ILE A 116 12.18 -17.86 2.62
N VAL A 117 11.07 -18.48 2.26
CA VAL A 117 10.29 -19.33 3.18
C VAL A 117 10.32 -20.78 2.77
N GLY A 118 10.66 -21.09 1.51
CA GLY A 118 10.75 -22.45 0.97
C GLY A 118 9.39 -23.14 0.75
N MET A 119 8.28 -22.45 1.00
CA MET A 119 6.91 -22.97 0.86
C MET A 119 6.02 -21.92 0.16
N PRO A 120 5.13 -22.35 -0.75
CA PRO A 120 4.22 -21.42 -1.43
C PRO A 120 3.13 -20.85 -0.51
N ASN A 121 2.73 -21.60 0.51
CA ASN A 121 1.73 -21.20 1.49
C ASN A 121 2.31 -21.28 2.90
N VAL A 122 2.20 -20.17 3.63
CA VAL A 122 2.74 -20.05 4.99
C VAL A 122 1.61 -19.73 5.93
N PHE A 123 1.45 -20.56 6.96
CA PHE A 123 0.56 -20.26 8.07
C PHE A 123 1.31 -19.45 9.13
N ILE A 124 0.89 -18.21 9.32
CA ILE A 124 1.40 -17.36 10.40
C ILE A 124 0.47 -17.52 11.59
N SER A 125 1.04 -17.95 12.74
CA SER A 125 0.24 -18.09 13.97
C SER A 125 -0.38 -16.72 14.35
N PRO A 126 -1.63 -16.69 14.81
CA PRO A 126 -2.31 -15.45 15.19
C PRO A 126 -1.48 -14.58 16.11
N GLU A 127 -0.82 -15.14 17.12
CA GLU A 127 0.03 -14.46 18.10
C GLU A 127 1.15 -13.58 17.52
N ARG A 128 1.53 -13.82 16.27
CA ARG A 128 2.57 -13.07 15.54
C ARG A 128 2.01 -12.20 14.41
N SER A 129 0.70 -12.20 14.27
CA SER A 129 -0.01 -11.37 13.32
C SER A 129 -0.43 -10.05 13.98
N ILE A 130 -0.30 -8.94 13.24
CA ILE A 130 -0.85 -7.65 13.66
C ILE A 130 -2.36 -7.75 13.92
N TYR A 131 -3.04 -8.64 13.20
CA TYR A 131 -4.48 -8.82 13.29
C TYR A 131 -4.98 -9.45 14.60
N GLU A 132 -4.12 -10.09 15.40
CA GLU A 132 -4.51 -10.63 16.70
C GLU A 132 -4.66 -9.53 17.76
N ILE A 133 -3.82 -8.50 17.67
CA ILE A 133 -3.89 -7.36 18.57
C ILE A 133 -5.19 -6.57 18.37
N ILE A 134 -5.89 -6.81 17.24
CA ILE A 134 -7.05 -6.05 16.80
C ILE A 134 -8.32 -6.86 17.07
N SER A 135 -9.06 -6.49 18.12
CA SER A 135 -10.38 -7.01 18.41
C SER A 135 -11.45 -5.94 18.22
N TYR A 136 -12.67 -6.35 17.84
CA TYR A 136 -13.79 -5.43 17.64
C TYR A 136 -14.08 -4.58 18.89
N GLU A 137 -14.15 -5.23 20.05
CA GLU A 137 -14.49 -4.55 21.30
C GLU A 137 -13.49 -3.47 21.73
N LYS A 138 -12.19 -3.72 21.49
CA LYS A 138 -11.12 -2.78 21.89
C LYS A 138 -10.81 -1.72 20.85
N ASN A 139 -10.90 -2.05 19.56
CA ASN A 139 -10.32 -1.24 18.49
C ASN A 139 -11.36 -0.54 17.62
N PHE A 140 -12.64 -0.87 17.70
CA PHE A 140 -13.67 -0.25 16.86
C PHE A 140 -13.76 1.26 17.08
N VAL A 141 -13.90 1.69 18.34
CA VAL A 141 -13.99 3.13 18.68
C VAL A 141 -12.69 3.89 18.37
N PRO A 142 -11.48 3.40 18.76
CA PRO A 142 -10.23 4.01 18.37
C PRO A 142 -10.06 4.19 16.85
N PHE A 143 -10.48 3.22 16.03
CA PHE A 143 -10.41 3.35 14.58
C PHE A 143 -11.38 4.42 14.03
N ILE A 144 -12.58 4.53 14.57
CA ILE A 144 -13.50 5.61 14.21
C ILE A 144 -12.87 6.97 14.50
N ILE A 145 -12.29 7.14 15.68
CA ILE A 145 -11.62 8.38 16.07
C ILE A 145 -10.47 8.69 15.09
N MET A 146 -9.68 7.67 14.72
CA MET A 146 -8.57 7.82 13.79
C MET A 146 -9.05 8.20 12.38
N PHE A 147 -10.15 7.64 11.89
CA PHE A 147 -10.76 8.07 10.62
C PHE A 147 -11.27 9.51 10.68
N VAL A 148 -11.89 9.92 11.79
CA VAL A 148 -12.34 11.31 11.98
C VAL A 148 -11.16 12.27 11.96
N ILE A 149 -10.08 11.95 12.66
CA ILE A 149 -8.83 12.74 12.65
C ILE A 149 -8.27 12.85 11.22
N LEU A 150 -8.21 11.73 10.48
CA LEU A 150 -7.74 11.73 9.11
C LEU A 150 -8.64 12.55 8.17
N LEU A 151 -9.95 12.52 8.35
CA LEU A 151 -10.88 13.35 7.59
C LEU A 151 -10.67 14.84 7.89
N ILE A 152 -10.44 15.22 9.14
CA ILE A 152 -10.12 16.60 9.54
C ILE A 152 -8.80 17.04 8.90
N LEU A 153 -7.74 16.23 9.01
CA LEU A 153 -6.45 16.51 8.39
C LEU A 153 -6.56 16.64 6.86
N LYS A 154 -7.34 15.76 6.23
CA LYS A 154 -7.64 15.82 4.80
C LYS A 154 -8.40 17.11 4.44
N GLY A 155 -9.36 17.51 5.26
CA GLY A 155 -10.11 18.75 5.08
C GLY A 155 -9.22 19.99 5.17
N LEU A 156 -8.35 20.06 6.19
CA LEU A 156 -7.38 21.15 6.36
C LEU A 156 -6.38 21.21 5.19
N TYR A 157 -5.94 20.04 4.72
CA TYR A 157 -5.05 19.95 3.57
C TYR A 157 -5.72 20.42 2.27
N ASP A 158 -6.93 19.93 1.99
CA ASP A 158 -7.69 20.32 0.80
C ASP A 158 -8.08 21.82 0.83
N TYR A 159 -8.38 22.38 2.02
CA TYR A 159 -8.65 23.82 2.19
C TYR A 159 -7.46 24.69 1.77
N LYS A 160 -6.24 24.25 2.02
CA LYS A 160 -5.03 25.00 1.68
C LYS A 160 -4.66 24.93 0.19
N ILE A 161 -5.08 23.90 -0.53
CA ILE A 161 -4.56 23.57 -1.88
C ILE A 161 -5.63 23.66 -2.96
N LYS A 162 -6.89 23.38 -2.64
CA LYS A 162 -7.98 23.27 -3.62
C LYS A 162 -8.95 24.44 -3.55
N GLU A 163 -9.56 24.76 -4.67
CA GLU A 163 -10.74 25.64 -4.70
C GLU A 163 -11.91 25.04 -3.91
N ASN A 164 -12.71 25.89 -3.26
CA ASN A 164 -13.81 25.49 -2.38
C ASN A 164 -14.73 24.41 -2.96
N LYS A 165 -15.08 24.49 -4.25
CA LYS A 165 -15.97 23.54 -4.91
C LYS A 165 -15.40 22.11 -4.97
N TYR A 166 -14.11 21.98 -5.30
CA TYR A 166 -13.44 20.69 -5.36
C TYR A 166 -13.13 20.13 -3.98
N MET A 167 -12.87 21.01 -3.01
CA MET A 167 -12.68 20.63 -1.61
C MET A 167 -13.95 20.01 -1.04
N ILE A 168 -15.10 20.67 -1.19
CA ILE A 168 -16.38 20.15 -0.66
C ILE A 168 -16.73 18.80 -1.29
N ARG A 169 -16.59 18.68 -2.61
CA ARG A 169 -16.85 17.41 -3.31
C ARG A 169 -15.95 16.29 -2.80
N SER A 170 -14.67 16.56 -2.62
CA SER A 170 -13.70 15.59 -2.07
C SER A 170 -14.10 15.17 -0.66
N LEU A 171 -14.33 16.11 0.24
CA LEU A 171 -14.72 15.83 1.62
C LEU A 171 -16.01 15.02 1.71
N VAL A 172 -17.06 15.40 0.96
CA VAL A 172 -18.33 14.64 0.94
C VAL A 172 -18.11 13.21 0.50
N THR A 173 -17.32 12.99 -0.56
CA THR A 173 -17.06 11.64 -1.06
C THR A 173 -16.35 10.77 0.00
N TYR A 174 -15.31 11.30 0.65
CA TYR A 174 -14.60 10.57 1.70
C TYR A 174 -15.46 10.33 2.94
N THR A 175 -16.27 11.32 3.34
CA THR A 175 -17.15 11.20 4.51
C THR A 175 -18.22 10.13 4.28
N VAL A 176 -18.87 10.12 3.11
CA VAL A 176 -19.86 9.09 2.74
C VAL A 176 -19.22 7.71 2.74
N PHE A 177 -18.02 7.57 2.17
CA PHE A 177 -17.29 6.31 2.16
C PHE A 177 -16.97 5.81 3.57
N VAL A 178 -16.45 6.68 4.45
CA VAL A 178 -16.12 6.32 5.85
C VAL A 178 -17.38 5.95 6.64
N ILE A 179 -18.49 6.67 6.46
CA ILE A 179 -19.77 6.32 7.11
C ILE A 179 -20.23 4.94 6.64
N GLY A 180 -20.20 4.68 5.32
CA GLY A 180 -20.55 3.36 4.78
C GLY A 180 -19.69 2.23 5.36
N LEU A 181 -18.37 2.47 5.48
CA LEU A 181 -17.44 1.53 6.10
C LEU A 181 -17.77 1.27 7.58
N ILE A 182 -18.06 2.31 8.35
CA ILE A 182 -18.41 2.18 9.78
C ILE A 182 -19.69 1.35 9.94
N ILE A 183 -20.73 1.65 9.15
CA ILE A 183 -22.00 0.89 9.18
C ILE A 183 -21.75 -0.57 8.81
N TYR A 184 -20.95 -0.83 7.77
CA TYR A 184 -20.62 -2.19 7.36
C TYR A 184 -19.89 -2.96 8.48
N VAL A 185 -18.87 -2.37 9.10
CA VAL A 185 -18.08 -3.02 10.16
C VAL A 185 -18.90 -3.18 11.45
N ALA A 186 -19.81 -2.25 11.77
CA ALA A 186 -20.73 -2.40 12.89
C ALA A 186 -21.63 -3.64 12.75
N ASN A 187 -22.03 -3.96 11.51
CA ASN A 187 -22.85 -5.14 11.21
C ASN A 187 -22.05 -6.44 11.17
N THR A 188 -20.85 -6.42 10.56
CA THR A 188 -20.03 -7.62 10.34
C THR A 188 -19.03 -7.90 11.44
N LYS A 189 -18.74 -6.92 12.30
CA LYS A 189 -17.70 -6.94 13.35
C LYS A 189 -16.28 -7.15 12.79
N ASP A 190 -16.07 -6.91 11.49
CA ASP A 190 -14.80 -7.14 10.81
C ASP A 190 -13.89 -5.90 10.85
N VAL A 191 -13.24 -5.69 11.98
CA VAL A 191 -12.33 -4.55 12.21
C VAL A 191 -11.05 -4.65 11.38
N LYS A 192 -10.69 -5.83 10.89
CA LYS A 192 -9.52 -6.01 10.01
C LYS A 192 -9.65 -5.23 8.71
N LEU A 193 -10.86 -5.14 8.18
CA LEU A 193 -11.15 -4.29 7.03
C LEU A 193 -10.88 -2.81 7.34
N MET A 194 -11.27 -2.33 8.51
CA MET A 194 -11.00 -0.93 8.91
C MET A 194 -9.51 -0.62 8.91
N LEU A 195 -8.68 -1.52 9.46
CA LEU A 195 -7.23 -1.36 9.45
C LEU A 195 -6.69 -1.25 8.02
N THR A 196 -7.10 -2.17 7.14
CA THR A 196 -6.62 -2.18 5.74
C THR A 196 -6.99 -0.89 5.00
N VAL A 197 -8.25 -0.45 5.13
CA VAL A 197 -8.71 0.81 4.52
C VAL A 197 -7.98 2.02 5.11
N LEU A 198 -7.73 2.02 6.41
CA LEU A 198 -7.02 3.09 7.08
C LEU A 198 -5.58 3.21 6.58
N ILE A 199 -4.86 2.09 6.45
CA ILE A 199 -3.51 2.08 5.89
C ILE A 199 -3.53 2.61 4.46
N ALA A 200 -4.44 2.15 3.61
CA ALA A 200 -4.59 2.62 2.24
C ALA A 200 -4.88 4.14 2.19
N PHE A 201 -5.72 4.63 3.09
CA PHE A 201 -6.06 6.06 3.18
C PHE A 201 -4.86 6.91 3.61
N VAL A 202 -4.08 6.45 4.59
CA VAL A 202 -2.85 7.13 5.05
C VAL A 202 -1.82 7.18 3.92
N ILE A 203 -1.57 6.05 3.24
CA ILE A 203 -0.65 5.99 2.10
C ILE A 203 -1.09 6.96 1.00
N LYS A 204 -2.39 6.98 0.68
CA LYS A 204 -2.93 7.94 -0.28
C LYS A 204 -2.69 9.38 0.12
N MET A 205 -2.89 9.73 1.39
CA MET A 205 -2.62 11.08 1.88
C MET A 205 -1.13 11.46 1.76
N ILE A 206 -0.23 10.53 2.07
CA ILE A 206 1.22 10.72 1.92
C ILE A 206 1.55 10.97 0.45
N ILE A 207 1.02 10.17 -0.46
CA ILE A 207 1.22 10.33 -1.90
C ILE A 207 0.70 11.69 -2.38
N ASP A 208 -0.52 12.08 -2.01
CA ASP A 208 -1.10 13.37 -2.37
C ASP A 208 -0.21 14.52 -1.86
N TYR A 209 0.30 14.42 -0.64
CA TYR A 209 1.22 15.41 -0.06
C TYR A 209 2.55 15.48 -0.80
N VAL A 210 3.17 14.35 -1.09
CA VAL A 210 4.43 14.28 -1.85
C VAL A 210 4.25 14.87 -3.24
N LEU A 211 3.16 14.54 -3.93
CA LEU A 211 2.89 15.03 -5.28
C LEU A 211 2.61 16.54 -5.35
N THR A 212 2.15 17.17 -4.27
CA THR A 212 1.96 18.62 -4.20
C THR A 212 3.18 19.38 -3.67
N SER A 213 4.20 18.67 -3.21
CA SER A 213 5.47 19.24 -2.79
C SER A 213 6.35 19.64 -3.99
N LYS A 214 7.44 20.39 -3.73
CA LYS A 214 8.45 20.71 -4.76
C LYS A 214 9.03 19.48 -5.42
N PHE A 215 9.20 18.40 -4.64
CA PHE A 215 9.64 17.11 -5.12
C PHE A 215 8.65 16.49 -6.11
N GLY A 216 7.36 16.53 -5.82
CA GLY A 216 6.31 16.04 -6.72
C GLY A 216 6.22 16.84 -8.04
N PHE A 217 6.49 18.15 -8.00
CA PHE A 217 6.61 18.95 -9.23
C PHE A 217 7.82 18.52 -10.07
N ALA A 218 8.96 18.27 -9.43
CA ALA A 218 10.15 17.74 -10.10
C ALA A 218 9.90 16.38 -10.75
N LEU A 219 9.23 15.46 -10.04
CA LEU A 219 8.85 14.16 -10.58
C LEU A 219 7.95 14.25 -11.82
N ARG A 220 6.96 15.14 -11.81
CA ARG A 220 6.09 15.37 -12.98
C ARG A 220 6.83 16.01 -14.13
N ALA A 221 7.75 16.94 -13.86
CA ALA A 221 8.56 17.55 -14.88
C ALA A 221 9.46 16.50 -15.57
N LEU A 222 10.04 15.61 -14.78
CA LEU A 222 10.89 14.51 -15.24
C LEU A 222 10.11 13.51 -16.13
N GLY A 223 8.90 13.13 -15.71
CA GLY A 223 8.03 12.26 -16.50
C GLY A 223 7.51 12.89 -17.79
N ASN A 224 7.33 14.22 -17.82
CA ASN A 224 6.90 14.91 -19.04
C ASN A 224 8.04 15.12 -20.05
N ASN A 225 9.24 15.44 -19.60
CA ASN A 225 10.40 15.64 -20.47
C ASN A 225 11.72 15.53 -19.69
N GLU A 226 12.31 14.33 -19.69
CA GLU A 226 13.56 14.03 -19.04
C GLU A 226 14.72 14.88 -19.58
N GLN A 227 14.78 15.08 -20.89
CA GLN A 227 15.88 15.84 -21.53
C GLN A 227 15.90 17.31 -21.12
N LEU A 228 14.74 17.93 -20.96
CA LEU A 228 14.65 19.32 -20.47
C LEU A 228 15.10 19.46 -19.02
N VAL A 229 14.74 18.50 -18.17
CA VAL A 229 15.09 18.55 -16.73
C VAL A 229 16.58 18.33 -16.51
N VAL A 230 17.23 17.48 -17.31
CA VAL A 230 18.68 17.22 -17.22
C VAL A 230 19.51 18.39 -17.79
N SER A 231 18.93 19.21 -18.67
CA SER A 231 19.60 20.37 -19.27
C SER A 231 19.52 21.66 -18.44
N LEU A 232 18.71 21.67 -17.37
CA LEU A 232 18.56 22.77 -16.40
C LEU A 232 19.45 22.58 -15.18
#